data_50348b954571927c5a1592fcd05b6e7e
#
_entry.id   50348b954571927c5a1592fcd05b6e7e
#
_cell.length_a   1.000
_cell.length_b   1.000
_cell.length_c   1.000
_cell.angle_alpha   90.00
_cell.angle_beta   90.00
_cell.angle_gamma   90.00
#
_symmetry.space_group_name_H-M   'P 1'
#
loop_
_entity.id
_entity.type
_entity.pdbx_description
1 polymer ?
#
loop_
_entity_poly.entity_id
_entity_poly.type
_entity_poly.pdbx_seq_one_letter_code
_entity_poly.pdbx_strand_id
1 'polypeptide(L)'
;MNNMTIKEAILKSLENINGLANATEVYNHIVDNKYFKFGAKNPSALVGSYLGEFIKNGDSRIKRQKMAGESYKYYLTKFEHILNIDQLDNQKQINSGKIKKDDFLEKDLHKLLCSFLKNTNTFSKTIFHEQSINKDNHQKWVHPDMIGIQFLNLQSKINETFLKAINRLDMFKIYSYEIKKEINSDYELKKCFFQAVSNSSWANYGYLVAFEISDSLFEEMERLNQAFGIGIIELKANPYESKILFPAKYKDLDFKTIDKLCKINKPFEKFIEQIEKLMTAGDKYMKSTEKELEEFCDSYFLNDPEIESYCKEKNIPYDYKEEVIFN
;
A
#
# COMPACT_ATOMS: atom_id res chain seq x y z
N MET A 1 35.92 37.55 8.57
CA MET A 1 34.53 37.08 8.33
C MET A 1 34.58 36.22 7.09
N ASN A 2 34.32 34.91 7.20
CA ASN A 2 34.30 34.04 6.02
C ASN A 2 33.12 34.47 5.13
N ASN A 3 33.40 34.98 3.95
CA ASN A 3 32.40 35.34 2.95
C ASN A 3 31.89 34.01 2.31
N MET A 4 30.90 33.41 2.95
CA MET A 4 30.24 32.22 2.44
C MET A 4 29.39 32.61 1.22
N THR A 5 29.46 31.83 0.16
CA THR A 5 28.54 32.03 -0.99
C THR A 5 27.11 31.60 -0.60
N ILE A 6 26.12 32.11 -1.33
CA ILE A 6 24.72 31.78 -1.08
C ILE A 6 24.47 30.26 -1.20
N LYS A 7 25.14 29.57 -2.12
CA LYS A 7 25.05 28.11 -2.28
C LYS A 7 25.60 27.36 -1.08
N GLU A 8 26.75 27.81 -0.55
CA GLU A 8 27.33 27.24 0.67
C GLU A 8 26.46 27.50 1.91
N ALA A 9 25.87 28.71 2.01
CA ALA A 9 24.95 29.05 3.10
C ALA A 9 23.68 28.17 3.07
N ILE A 10 23.13 27.88 1.89
CA ILE A 10 21.99 26.97 1.71
C ILE A 10 22.35 25.56 2.17
N LEU A 11 23.48 25.01 1.69
CA LEU A 11 23.91 23.68 2.07
C LEU A 11 24.15 23.55 3.58
N LYS A 12 24.82 24.53 4.17
CA LYS A 12 25.08 24.59 5.61
C LYS A 12 23.80 24.71 6.43
N SER A 13 22.84 25.48 5.95
CA SER A 13 21.52 25.60 6.59
C SER A 13 20.77 24.28 6.56
N LEU A 14 20.70 23.61 5.42
CA LEU A 14 20.08 22.29 5.30
C LEU A 14 20.78 21.25 6.16
N GLU A 15 22.11 21.35 6.31
CA GLU A 15 22.88 20.47 7.20
C GLU A 15 22.50 20.64 8.67
N ASN A 16 22.38 21.88 9.13
CA ASN A 16 22.05 22.19 10.54
C ASN A 16 20.57 21.97 10.85
N ILE A 17 19.67 22.21 9.90
CA ILE A 17 18.24 21.89 10.04
C ILE A 17 18.05 20.38 10.20
N ASN A 18 18.93 19.58 9.57
CA ASN A 18 18.90 18.12 9.64
C ASN A 18 17.49 17.53 9.39
N GLY A 19 16.76 18.15 8.44
CA GLY A 19 15.36 17.84 8.19
C GLY A 19 14.89 18.34 6.84
N LEU A 20 13.58 18.21 6.62
CA LEU A 20 12.88 18.80 5.47
C LEU A 20 12.63 20.29 5.73
N ALA A 21 13.05 21.16 4.81
CA ALA A 21 12.84 22.58 4.92
C ALA A 21 12.38 23.20 3.58
N ASN A 22 11.41 24.10 3.62
CA ASN A 22 11.03 24.91 2.47
C ASN A 22 12.00 26.11 2.28
N ALA A 23 11.87 26.82 1.17
CA ALA A 23 12.76 27.93 0.84
C ALA A 23 12.74 29.05 1.90
N THR A 24 11.60 29.30 2.54
CA THR A 24 11.45 30.33 3.58
C THR A 24 12.12 29.90 4.88
N GLU A 25 11.97 28.63 5.27
CA GLU A 25 12.64 28.06 6.45
C GLU A 25 14.16 28.08 6.29
N VAL A 26 14.68 27.72 5.10
CA VAL A 26 16.12 27.81 4.77
C VAL A 26 16.60 29.25 4.82
N TYR A 27 15.84 30.20 4.23
CA TYR A 27 16.16 31.61 4.28
C TYR A 27 16.24 32.13 5.72
N ASN A 28 15.24 31.86 6.55
CA ASN A 28 15.22 32.29 7.94
C ASN A 28 16.44 31.75 8.69
N HIS A 29 16.76 30.47 8.51
CA HIS A 29 17.93 29.86 9.14
C HIS A 29 19.26 30.49 8.70
N ILE A 30 19.39 30.90 7.42
CA ILE A 30 20.56 31.62 6.93
C ILE A 30 20.72 33.00 7.63
N VAL A 31 19.60 33.71 7.79
CA VAL A 31 19.58 35.05 8.42
C VAL A 31 19.90 34.98 9.91
N ASP A 32 19.22 34.07 10.62
CA ASP A 32 19.36 33.89 12.06
C ASP A 32 20.81 33.53 12.45
N ASN A 33 21.45 32.68 11.62
CA ASN A 33 22.83 32.27 11.84
C ASN A 33 23.87 33.15 11.14
N LYS A 34 23.45 34.23 10.48
CA LYS A 34 24.31 35.21 9.78
C LYS A 34 25.29 34.56 8.78
N TYR A 35 24.85 33.50 8.08
CA TYR A 35 25.68 32.79 7.12
C TYR A 35 25.89 33.61 5.82
N PHE A 36 24.87 34.35 5.42
CA PHE A 36 24.94 35.20 4.22
C PHE A 36 24.09 36.45 4.38
N LYS A 37 24.59 37.59 3.83
CA LYS A 37 23.86 38.87 3.83
C LYS A 37 23.20 39.08 2.47
N PHE A 38 21.87 39.08 2.44
CA PHE A 38 21.10 39.25 1.24
C PHE A 38 20.99 40.76 0.86
N GLY A 39 21.16 41.05 -0.45
CA GLY A 39 20.88 42.40 -1.03
C GLY A 39 19.64 42.41 -1.93
N ALA A 40 18.94 41.28 -2.11
CA ALA A 40 17.80 41.18 -3.00
C ALA A 40 16.52 41.71 -2.34
N LYS A 41 15.57 42.22 -3.16
CA LYS A 41 14.26 42.67 -2.68
C LYS A 41 13.38 41.52 -2.13
N ASN A 42 13.54 40.33 -2.65
CA ASN A 42 12.85 39.13 -2.16
C ASN A 42 13.85 37.99 -1.93
N PRO A 43 14.51 37.95 -0.77
CA PRO A 43 15.57 36.98 -0.50
C PRO A 43 15.09 35.54 -0.40
N SER A 44 13.89 35.31 0.11
CA SER A 44 13.31 33.96 0.20
C SER A 44 13.07 33.34 -1.18
N ALA A 45 12.55 34.11 -2.13
CA ALA A 45 12.40 33.71 -3.52
C ALA A 45 13.76 33.39 -4.19
N LEU A 46 14.79 34.18 -3.86
CA LEU A 46 16.14 33.92 -4.34
C LEU A 46 16.70 32.60 -3.83
N VAL A 47 16.51 32.30 -2.56
CA VAL A 47 16.87 30.98 -1.97
C VAL A 47 16.12 29.86 -2.68
N GLY A 48 14.82 30.03 -2.93
CA GLY A 48 14.01 29.05 -3.69
C GLY A 48 14.53 28.84 -5.11
N SER A 49 15.00 29.90 -5.79
CA SER A 49 15.60 29.78 -7.13
C SER A 49 16.88 28.96 -7.11
N TYR A 50 17.78 29.19 -6.14
CA TYR A 50 19.00 28.40 -5.98
C TYR A 50 18.74 26.95 -5.61
N LEU A 51 17.75 26.69 -4.74
CA LEU A 51 17.30 25.33 -4.43
C LEU A 51 16.77 24.61 -5.69
N GLY A 52 16.00 25.32 -6.52
CA GLY A 52 15.56 24.82 -7.82
C GLY A 52 16.72 24.55 -8.79
N GLU A 53 17.74 25.43 -8.80
CA GLU A 53 18.94 25.27 -9.62
C GLU A 53 19.76 24.02 -9.22
N PHE A 54 19.93 23.73 -7.93
CA PHE A 54 20.57 22.49 -7.46
C PHE A 54 19.88 21.25 -8.05
N ILE A 55 18.56 21.22 -7.99
CA ILE A 55 17.76 20.08 -8.52
C ILE A 55 17.88 19.98 -10.04
N LYS A 56 17.76 21.11 -10.75
CA LYS A 56 17.86 21.17 -12.22
C LYS A 56 19.23 20.72 -12.74
N ASN A 57 20.29 21.05 -12.01
CA ASN A 57 21.66 20.69 -12.37
C ASN A 57 22.05 19.27 -11.91
N GLY A 58 21.13 18.54 -11.32
CA GLY A 58 21.39 17.15 -10.86
C GLY A 58 22.38 17.05 -9.69
N ASP A 59 22.46 18.07 -8.83
CA ASP A 59 23.35 18.03 -7.68
C ASP A 59 22.93 16.94 -6.70
N SER A 60 23.74 15.90 -6.58
CA SER A 60 23.45 14.70 -5.79
C SER A 60 23.37 14.95 -4.28
N ARG A 61 23.78 16.12 -3.79
CA ARG A 61 23.77 16.48 -2.36
C ARG A 61 22.39 16.88 -1.86
N ILE A 62 21.50 17.39 -2.75
CA ILE A 62 20.17 17.90 -2.39
C ILE A 62 19.10 17.13 -3.15
N LYS A 63 18.07 16.76 -2.42
CA LYS A 63 16.81 16.26 -2.98
C LYS A 63 15.65 17.14 -2.55
N ARG A 64 14.53 17.05 -3.28
CA ARG A 64 13.29 17.74 -2.93
C ARG A 64 12.14 16.74 -2.85
N GLN A 65 11.20 17.04 -1.97
CA GLN A 65 9.91 16.34 -1.86
C GLN A 65 8.78 17.36 -1.98
N LYS A 66 7.72 16.97 -2.68
CA LYS A 66 6.49 17.75 -2.74
C LYS A 66 5.51 17.13 -1.75
N MET A 67 4.97 17.91 -0.86
CA MET A 67 3.90 17.48 0.03
C MET A 67 2.57 17.99 -0.50
N ALA A 68 1.51 17.21 -0.34
CA ALA A 68 0.18 17.57 -0.80
C ALA A 68 -0.26 18.93 -0.22
N GLY A 69 -0.64 19.88 -1.09
CA GLY A 69 -1.07 21.22 -0.68
C GLY A 69 0.02 22.17 -0.17
N GLU A 70 1.29 21.74 -0.11
CA GLU A 70 2.41 22.56 0.37
C GLU A 70 3.44 22.88 -0.74
N SER A 71 4.33 23.86 -0.47
CA SER A 71 5.51 24.13 -1.29
C SER A 71 6.53 23.00 -1.19
N TYR A 72 7.42 22.89 -2.20
CA TYR A 72 8.51 21.93 -2.16
C TYR A 72 9.35 22.09 -0.89
N LYS A 73 9.69 20.96 -0.24
CA LYS A 73 10.68 20.88 0.83
C LYS A 73 11.95 20.21 0.31
N TYR A 74 13.09 20.67 0.81
CA TYR A 74 14.42 20.26 0.39
C TYR A 74 15.17 19.68 1.58
N TYR A 75 16.07 18.74 1.30
CA TYR A 75 16.90 18.08 2.31
C TYR A 75 18.22 17.59 1.70
N LEU A 76 19.22 17.38 2.55
CA LEU A 76 20.48 16.78 2.11
C LEU A 76 20.34 15.27 1.99
N THR A 77 20.80 14.71 0.87
CA THR A 77 20.75 13.26 0.57
C THR A 77 21.37 12.40 1.69
N LYS A 78 22.39 12.89 2.38
CA LYS A 78 23.00 12.18 3.51
C LYS A 78 22.06 11.93 4.70
N PHE A 79 20.96 12.67 4.80
CA PHE A 79 19.94 12.50 5.84
C PHE A 79 18.73 11.70 5.39
N GLU A 80 18.71 11.23 4.15
CA GLU A 80 17.58 10.49 3.57
C GLU A 80 17.19 9.26 4.40
N HIS A 81 18.19 8.54 4.93
CA HIS A 81 17.99 7.38 5.79
C HIS A 81 17.50 7.72 7.20
N ILE A 82 17.77 8.94 7.70
CA ILE A 82 17.31 9.40 9.03
C ILE A 82 15.89 9.98 8.91
N LEU A 83 15.58 10.65 7.81
CA LEU A 83 14.32 11.34 7.61
C LEU A 83 13.15 10.41 7.37
N ASN A 84 13.39 9.11 7.15
CA ASN A 84 12.33 8.12 6.89
C ASN A 84 11.21 8.72 6.02
N ILE A 85 11.60 9.27 4.86
CA ILE A 85 10.73 10.10 4.00
C ILE A 85 9.43 9.37 3.68
N ASP A 86 9.49 8.02 3.56
CA ASP A 86 8.31 7.17 3.37
C ASP A 86 7.44 7.03 4.63
N GLN A 87 7.97 7.32 5.83
CA GLN A 87 7.19 7.34 7.08
C GLN A 87 6.61 8.74 7.36
N LEU A 88 7.17 9.80 6.78
CA LEU A 88 6.64 11.16 6.93
C LEU A 88 5.33 11.35 6.16
N ASP A 89 5.13 10.64 5.06
CA ASP A 89 3.83 10.58 4.40
C ASP A 89 2.78 9.86 5.28
N ASN A 90 3.20 8.85 6.06
CA ASN A 90 2.32 8.13 7.00
C ASN A 90 2.20 8.82 8.37
N GLN A 91 3.24 9.52 8.87
CA GLN A 91 3.19 10.18 10.19
C GLN A 91 2.56 11.57 10.16
N LYS A 92 2.44 12.24 8.99
CA LYS A 92 1.73 13.52 8.90
C LYS A 92 0.21 13.38 8.91
N GLN A 93 -0.34 12.20 8.69
CA GLN A 93 -1.72 11.94 9.07
C GLN A 93 -1.92 12.00 10.60
N ILE A 94 -0.84 11.89 11.40
CA ILE A 94 -0.92 11.87 12.87
C ILE A 94 -0.57 13.23 13.51
N ASN A 95 0.25 14.09 12.89
CA ASN A 95 0.84 15.28 13.54
C ASN A 95 0.49 16.66 12.95
N SER A 96 -0.25 16.76 11.84
CA SER A 96 -0.87 18.02 11.48
C SER A 96 -2.12 18.20 12.32
N GLY A 97 -2.07 19.02 13.35
CA GLY A 97 -3.18 19.35 14.27
C GLY A 97 -4.37 20.06 13.61
N LYS A 98 -4.84 19.52 12.54
CA LYS A 98 -6.16 19.49 11.94
C LYS A 98 -6.28 18.15 11.22
N ILE A 99 -6.39 17.07 11.98
CA ILE A 99 -7.15 15.93 11.53
C ILE A 99 -8.53 16.52 11.18
N LYS A 100 -8.85 16.62 9.90
CA LYS A 100 -10.26 16.60 9.50
C LYS A 100 -10.75 15.32 10.15
N LYS A 101 -11.65 15.44 11.11
CA LYS A 101 -12.19 14.36 11.92
C LYS A 101 -12.97 13.33 11.09
N ASP A 102 -12.82 13.40 9.75
CA ASP A 102 -13.70 12.83 8.74
C ASP A 102 -12.93 12.01 7.67
N ASP A 103 -11.71 11.56 7.93
CA ASP A 103 -10.98 10.79 6.91
C ASP A 103 -10.65 9.37 7.40
N PHE A 104 -11.11 8.34 6.67
CA PHE A 104 -10.82 6.93 6.94
C PHE A 104 -9.38 6.57 6.56
N LEU A 105 -8.86 5.51 7.14
CA LEU A 105 -7.52 5.01 6.89
C LEU A 105 -7.54 3.84 5.91
N GLU A 106 -6.44 3.60 5.20
CA GLU A 106 -6.26 2.46 4.30
C GLU A 106 -6.58 1.12 4.98
N LYS A 107 -6.16 0.96 6.25
CA LYS A 107 -6.49 -0.24 7.05
C LYS A 107 -7.98 -0.45 7.29
N ASP A 108 -8.80 0.60 7.22
CA ASP A 108 -10.24 0.50 7.40
C ASP A 108 -10.92 -0.13 6.17
N LEU A 109 -10.22 -0.22 5.04
CA LEU A 109 -10.67 -0.89 3.82
C LEU A 109 -10.51 -2.41 3.87
N HIS A 110 -9.68 -2.94 4.77
CA HIS A 110 -9.38 -4.37 4.84
C HIS A 110 -10.64 -5.22 5.06
N LYS A 111 -11.53 -4.81 5.97
CA LYS A 111 -12.76 -5.54 6.25
C LYS A 111 -13.75 -5.51 5.08
N LEU A 112 -13.78 -4.41 4.31
CA LEU A 112 -14.57 -4.33 3.07
C LEU A 112 -14.01 -5.32 2.02
N LEU A 113 -12.69 -5.33 1.85
CA LEU A 113 -12.05 -6.28 0.94
C LEU A 113 -12.27 -7.74 1.39
N CYS A 114 -12.18 -8.06 2.69
CA CYS A 114 -12.51 -9.39 3.20
C CYS A 114 -13.92 -9.83 2.81
N SER A 115 -14.90 -8.93 2.91
CA SER A 115 -16.30 -9.22 2.55
C SER A 115 -16.46 -9.48 1.05
N PHE A 116 -15.80 -8.68 0.21
CA PHE A 116 -15.74 -8.93 -1.24
C PHE A 116 -15.12 -10.29 -1.56
N LEU A 117 -13.99 -10.60 -0.94
CA LEU A 117 -13.25 -11.85 -1.17
C LEU A 117 -14.01 -13.07 -0.67
N LYS A 118 -14.68 -12.97 0.48
CA LYS A 118 -15.54 -14.05 1.00
C LYS A 118 -16.63 -14.41 0.01
N ASN A 119 -17.20 -13.44 -0.68
CA ASN A 119 -18.22 -13.67 -1.71
C ASN A 119 -17.70 -14.48 -2.91
N THR A 120 -16.38 -14.48 -3.11
CA THR A 120 -15.68 -15.29 -4.13
C THR A 120 -15.09 -16.59 -3.56
N ASN A 121 -15.51 -17.02 -2.36
CA ASN A 121 -14.98 -18.17 -1.63
C ASN A 121 -13.47 -18.07 -1.36
N THR A 122 -12.96 -16.88 -1.14
CA THR A 122 -11.56 -16.64 -0.79
C THR A 122 -11.45 -16.33 0.71
N PHE A 123 -10.73 -17.15 1.44
CA PHE A 123 -10.32 -16.85 2.82
C PHE A 123 -9.17 -15.84 2.79
N SER A 124 -9.22 -14.82 3.63
CA SER A 124 -8.21 -13.75 3.57
C SER A 124 -7.73 -13.31 4.95
N LYS A 125 -6.48 -12.84 5.00
CA LYS A 125 -5.80 -12.40 6.21
C LYS A 125 -4.98 -11.16 5.96
N THR A 126 -5.15 -10.14 6.80
CA THR A 126 -4.27 -8.96 6.86
C THR A 126 -2.90 -9.35 7.38
N ILE A 127 -1.86 -8.85 6.72
CA ILE A 127 -0.47 -9.05 7.10
C ILE A 127 0.09 -7.70 7.55
N PHE A 128 0.20 -7.51 8.85
CA PHE A 128 0.75 -6.30 9.42
C PHE A 128 2.28 -6.30 9.32
N HIS A 129 2.84 -5.36 8.58
CA HIS A 129 4.29 -5.20 8.42
C HIS A 129 4.98 -4.86 9.75
N GLU A 130 4.29 -4.21 10.69
CA GLU A 130 4.80 -3.90 12.02
C GLU A 130 5.11 -5.16 12.86
N GLN A 131 4.50 -6.30 12.49
CA GLN A 131 4.71 -7.60 13.15
C GLN A 131 5.88 -8.37 12.55
N SER A 132 6.57 -7.79 11.58
CA SER A 132 7.74 -8.40 10.95
C SER A 132 9.00 -8.14 11.75
N ILE A 133 9.91 -9.13 11.77
CA ILE A 133 11.21 -9.01 12.42
C ILE A 133 12.07 -8.10 11.58
N ASN A 134 12.14 -6.81 11.94
CA ASN A 134 12.95 -5.80 11.26
C ASN A 134 14.44 -6.02 11.52
N LYS A 135 15.12 -6.80 10.69
CA LYS A 135 16.59 -6.87 10.68
C LYS A 135 17.23 -6.12 9.51
N ASP A 136 16.47 -5.78 8.45
CA ASP A 136 16.97 -5.11 7.26
C ASP A 136 15.98 -4.09 6.70
N ASN A 137 16.45 -2.87 6.43
CA ASN A 137 15.68 -1.82 5.74
C ASN A 137 15.26 -2.18 4.30
N HIS A 138 15.78 -3.28 3.74
CA HIS A 138 15.44 -3.78 2.41
C HIS A 138 14.16 -4.63 2.35
N GLN A 139 13.48 -4.84 3.49
CA GLN A 139 12.30 -5.71 3.56
C GLN A 139 10.97 -4.99 3.36
N LYS A 140 10.96 -3.67 3.21
CA LYS A 140 9.75 -2.84 3.07
C LYS A 140 8.84 -3.20 1.88
N TRP A 141 9.36 -3.88 0.87
CA TRP A 141 8.70 -4.17 -0.40
C TRP A 141 8.44 -5.67 -0.61
N VAL A 142 8.33 -6.46 0.45
CA VAL A 142 8.20 -7.91 0.36
C VAL A 142 6.86 -8.40 0.91
N HIS A 143 6.18 -7.59 1.73
CA HIS A 143 4.93 -7.97 2.38
C HIS A 143 3.72 -7.40 1.64
N PRO A 144 2.72 -8.23 1.32
CA PRO A 144 1.42 -7.73 0.91
C PRO A 144 0.66 -7.14 2.11
N ASP A 145 -0.32 -6.28 1.85
CA ASP A 145 -1.24 -5.81 2.88
C ASP A 145 -2.19 -6.93 3.32
N MET A 146 -2.63 -7.76 2.37
CA MET A 146 -3.45 -8.93 2.64
C MET A 146 -3.05 -10.11 1.76
N ILE A 147 -3.25 -11.32 2.30
CA ILE A 147 -3.14 -12.57 1.57
C ILE A 147 -4.50 -13.25 1.51
N GLY A 148 -4.72 -14.03 0.46
CA GLY A 148 -5.93 -14.81 0.30
C GLY A 148 -5.63 -16.22 -0.17
N ILE A 149 -6.53 -17.13 0.13
CA ILE A 149 -6.52 -18.49 -0.40
C ILE A 149 -7.90 -18.90 -0.85
N GLN A 150 -7.96 -19.52 -2.01
CA GLN A 150 -9.15 -20.14 -2.57
C GLN A 150 -8.86 -21.61 -2.83
N PHE A 151 -9.70 -22.50 -2.31
CA PHE A 151 -9.60 -23.93 -2.57
C PHE A 151 -10.48 -24.32 -3.76
N LEU A 152 -10.01 -25.24 -4.57
CA LEU A 152 -10.82 -25.89 -5.59
C LEU A 152 -11.83 -26.81 -4.89
N ASN A 153 -13.09 -26.41 -4.85
CA ASN A 153 -14.16 -27.22 -4.30
C ASN A 153 -14.63 -28.22 -5.36
N LEU A 154 -13.96 -29.39 -5.42
CA LEU A 154 -14.33 -30.46 -6.33
C LEU A 154 -15.35 -31.39 -5.65
N GLN A 155 -16.60 -31.34 -6.09
CA GLN A 155 -17.68 -32.16 -5.53
C GLN A 155 -17.60 -33.65 -5.89
N SER A 156 -16.71 -34.03 -6.81
CA SER A 156 -16.61 -35.38 -7.34
C SER A 156 -15.23 -36.00 -7.12
N LYS A 157 -15.17 -37.15 -6.50
CA LYS A 157 -13.95 -37.96 -6.36
C LYS A 157 -13.29 -38.28 -7.71
N ILE A 158 -14.07 -38.36 -8.79
CA ILE A 158 -13.55 -38.58 -10.13
C ILE A 158 -12.72 -37.36 -10.58
N ASN A 159 -13.22 -36.12 -10.34
CA ASN A 159 -12.49 -34.90 -10.69
C ASN A 159 -11.22 -34.74 -9.83
N GLU A 160 -11.25 -35.09 -8.55
CA GLU A 160 -10.05 -35.11 -7.71
C GLU A 160 -8.99 -36.09 -8.23
N THR A 161 -9.43 -37.31 -8.58
CA THR A 161 -8.56 -38.33 -9.14
C THR A 161 -8.00 -37.93 -10.50
N PHE A 162 -8.81 -37.26 -11.35
CA PHE A 162 -8.41 -36.76 -12.63
C PHE A 162 -7.36 -35.64 -12.49
N LEU A 163 -7.58 -34.68 -11.59
CA LEU A 163 -6.60 -33.62 -11.27
C LEU A 163 -5.26 -34.19 -10.81
N LYS A 164 -5.27 -35.16 -9.91
CA LYS A 164 -4.06 -35.87 -9.48
C LYS A 164 -3.38 -36.62 -10.61
N ALA A 165 -4.15 -37.21 -11.53
CA ALA A 165 -3.62 -37.99 -12.67
C ALA A 165 -2.94 -37.08 -13.73
N ILE A 166 -3.37 -35.85 -13.89
CA ILE A 166 -2.76 -34.88 -14.83
C ILE A 166 -1.64 -34.05 -14.20
N ASN A 167 -1.17 -34.41 -12.99
CA ASN A 167 -0.14 -33.70 -12.22
C ASN A 167 -0.40 -32.19 -12.05
N ARG A 168 -1.64 -31.75 -12.15
CA ARG A 168 -2.03 -30.41 -11.75
C ARG A 168 -2.31 -30.42 -10.26
N LEU A 169 -1.30 -30.02 -9.49
CA LEU A 169 -1.32 -29.99 -8.03
C LEU A 169 -2.03 -28.78 -7.45
N ASP A 170 -2.59 -27.90 -8.26
CA ASP A 170 -3.17 -26.65 -7.80
C ASP A 170 -4.57 -26.87 -7.23
N MET A 171 -4.64 -27.62 -6.10
CA MET A 171 -5.86 -27.75 -5.30
C MET A 171 -6.27 -26.42 -4.63
N PHE A 172 -5.41 -25.42 -4.66
CA PHE A 172 -5.63 -24.11 -4.11
C PHE A 172 -4.94 -23.03 -4.96
N LYS A 173 -5.34 -21.80 -4.74
CA LYS A 173 -4.75 -20.60 -5.34
C LYS A 173 -4.45 -19.61 -4.25
N ILE A 174 -3.23 -19.08 -4.21
CA ILE A 174 -2.81 -18.04 -3.26
C ILE A 174 -2.80 -16.69 -3.95
N TYR A 175 -3.34 -15.71 -3.25
CA TYR A 175 -3.51 -14.33 -3.70
C TYR A 175 -2.73 -13.38 -2.80
N SER A 176 -2.21 -12.33 -3.39
CA SER A 176 -1.56 -11.21 -2.72
C SER A 176 -2.29 -9.93 -3.10
N TYR A 177 -2.65 -9.11 -2.12
CA TYR A 177 -3.38 -7.86 -2.32
C TYR A 177 -2.59 -6.70 -1.74
N GLU A 178 -2.40 -5.67 -2.55
CA GLU A 178 -1.88 -4.35 -2.17
C GLU A 178 -3.04 -3.37 -2.20
N ILE A 179 -3.33 -2.69 -1.07
CA ILE A 179 -4.52 -1.87 -0.89
C ILE A 179 -4.13 -0.40 -0.89
N LYS A 180 -4.91 0.42 -1.58
CA LYS A 180 -4.76 1.88 -1.61
C LYS A 180 -6.11 2.55 -1.43
N LYS A 181 -6.09 3.69 -0.72
CA LYS A 181 -7.27 4.50 -0.53
C LYS A 181 -7.70 5.15 -1.84
N GLU A 182 -6.78 5.81 -2.53
CA GLU A 182 -7.04 6.52 -3.78
C GLU A 182 -5.84 6.43 -4.74
N ILE A 183 -6.12 6.47 -6.03
CA ILE A 183 -5.13 6.55 -7.11
C ILE A 183 -5.64 7.57 -8.14
N ASN A 184 -5.08 8.79 -8.09
CA ASN A 184 -5.57 9.94 -8.86
C ASN A 184 -4.61 10.44 -9.94
N SER A 185 -3.41 9.87 -10.03
CA SER A 185 -2.40 10.29 -11.00
C SER A 185 -1.62 9.11 -11.58
N ASP A 186 -1.10 9.28 -12.78
CA ASP A 186 -0.23 8.30 -13.45
C ASP A 186 0.99 7.92 -12.60
N TYR A 187 1.57 8.87 -11.90
CA TYR A 187 2.70 8.61 -11.00
C TYR A 187 2.30 7.72 -9.81
N GLU A 188 1.17 8.01 -9.16
CA GLU A 188 0.65 7.19 -8.05
C GLU A 188 0.28 5.79 -8.52
N LEU A 189 -0.40 5.68 -9.67
CA LEU A 189 -0.72 4.39 -10.26
C LEU A 189 0.54 3.54 -10.45
N LYS A 190 1.56 4.06 -11.09
CA LYS A 190 2.81 3.33 -11.31
C LYS A 190 3.50 2.94 -10.03
N LYS A 191 3.58 3.87 -9.05
CA LYS A 191 4.17 3.61 -7.73
C LYS A 191 3.45 2.44 -7.03
N CYS A 192 2.13 2.52 -6.90
CA CYS A 192 1.32 1.49 -6.23
C CYS A 192 1.33 0.15 -6.99
N PHE A 193 1.28 0.23 -8.32
CA PHE A 193 1.30 -0.95 -9.17
C PHE A 193 2.61 -1.73 -9.06
N PHE A 194 3.76 -1.05 -9.08
CA PHE A 194 5.05 -1.72 -8.90
C PHE A 194 5.28 -2.22 -7.47
N GLN A 195 4.66 -1.60 -6.48
CA GLN A 195 4.59 -2.14 -5.13
C GLN A 195 3.81 -3.47 -5.13
N ALA A 196 2.63 -3.53 -5.78
CA ALA A 196 1.86 -4.75 -5.94
C ALA A 196 2.64 -5.84 -6.71
N VAL A 197 3.38 -5.47 -7.78
CA VAL A 197 4.27 -6.40 -8.50
C VAL A 197 5.30 -7.03 -7.57
N SER A 198 5.97 -6.21 -6.75
CA SER A 198 6.99 -6.68 -5.81
C SER A 198 6.39 -7.59 -4.74
N ASN A 199 5.29 -7.14 -4.11
CA ASN A 199 4.67 -7.82 -2.97
C ASN A 199 3.92 -9.10 -3.36
N SER A 200 3.64 -9.32 -4.65
CA SER A 200 2.94 -10.50 -5.15
C SER A 200 3.81 -11.45 -5.98
N SER A 201 5.11 -11.21 -6.06
CA SER A 201 6.01 -12.01 -6.91
C SER A 201 6.02 -13.52 -6.58
N TRP A 202 5.65 -13.87 -5.36
CA TRP A 202 5.64 -15.22 -4.79
C TRP A 202 4.28 -15.93 -4.90
N ALA A 203 3.18 -15.20 -5.14
CA ALA A 203 1.81 -15.71 -5.13
C ALA A 203 1.34 -16.11 -6.53
N ASN A 204 0.30 -16.96 -6.60
CA ASN A 204 -0.32 -17.32 -7.88
C ASN A 204 -0.95 -16.12 -8.58
N TYR A 205 -1.54 -15.19 -7.82
CA TYR A 205 -2.21 -14.01 -8.33
C TYR A 205 -1.89 -12.80 -7.46
N GLY A 206 -1.52 -11.69 -8.08
CA GLY A 206 -1.30 -10.41 -7.41
C GLY A 206 -2.35 -9.38 -7.84
N TYR A 207 -2.89 -8.62 -6.89
CA TYR A 207 -3.86 -7.58 -7.15
C TYR A 207 -3.47 -6.26 -6.50
N LEU A 208 -3.63 -5.18 -7.25
CA LEU A 208 -3.73 -3.83 -6.72
C LEU A 208 -5.22 -3.54 -6.47
N VAL A 209 -5.54 -3.15 -5.25
CA VAL A 209 -6.91 -2.81 -4.82
C VAL A 209 -6.95 -1.34 -4.48
N ALA A 210 -7.89 -0.58 -5.05
CA ALA A 210 -8.07 0.80 -4.68
C ALA A 210 -9.55 1.14 -4.48
N PHE A 211 -9.83 1.99 -3.47
CA PHE A 211 -11.18 2.43 -3.16
C PHE A 211 -11.64 3.52 -4.13
N GLU A 212 -10.74 4.44 -4.49
CA GLU A 212 -10.99 5.46 -5.50
C GLU A 212 -9.92 5.39 -6.59
N ILE A 213 -10.36 5.29 -7.84
CA ILE A 213 -9.46 5.26 -9.01
C ILE A 213 -9.99 6.26 -10.03
N SER A 214 -9.12 7.13 -10.55
CA SER A 214 -9.50 8.05 -11.62
C SER A 214 -9.73 7.30 -12.93
N ASP A 215 -10.89 7.53 -13.57
CA ASP A 215 -11.25 6.94 -14.87
C ASP A 215 -10.22 7.26 -15.97
N SER A 216 -9.52 8.41 -15.86
CA SER A 216 -8.48 8.82 -16.80
C SER A 216 -7.27 7.87 -16.86
N LEU A 217 -7.14 6.97 -15.88
CA LEU A 217 -6.02 6.03 -15.78
C LEU A 217 -6.31 4.67 -16.41
N PHE A 218 -7.51 4.45 -16.96
CA PHE A 218 -7.97 3.14 -17.42
C PHE A 218 -7.04 2.51 -18.47
N GLU A 219 -6.62 3.26 -19.49
CA GLU A 219 -5.72 2.78 -20.54
C GLU A 219 -4.34 2.37 -19.98
N GLU A 220 -3.81 3.16 -19.03
CA GLU A 220 -2.53 2.85 -18.41
C GLU A 220 -2.64 1.64 -17.47
N MET A 221 -3.76 1.49 -16.74
CA MET A 221 -4.05 0.30 -15.94
C MET A 221 -4.08 -0.97 -16.81
N GLU A 222 -4.76 -0.90 -17.96
CA GLU A 222 -4.82 -2.01 -18.93
C GLU A 222 -3.43 -2.37 -19.44
N ARG A 223 -2.64 -1.38 -19.86
CA ARG A 223 -1.27 -1.56 -20.33
C ARG A 223 -0.38 -2.23 -19.27
N LEU A 224 -0.45 -1.78 -18.03
CA LEU A 224 0.31 -2.33 -16.91
C LEU A 224 -0.13 -3.75 -16.56
N ASN A 225 -1.45 -4.04 -16.56
CA ASN A 225 -1.98 -5.38 -16.35
C ASN A 225 -1.49 -6.34 -17.42
N GLN A 226 -1.54 -5.94 -18.70
CA GLN A 226 -1.07 -6.76 -19.81
C GLN A 226 0.42 -7.08 -19.72
N ALA A 227 1.25 -6.09 -19.33
CA ALA A 227 2.69 -6.22 -19.24
C ALA A 227 3.15 -7.08 -18.05
N PHE A 228 2.54 -6.93 -16.88
CA PHE A 228 3.02 -7.53 -15.63
C PHE A 228 2.11 -8.59 -15.02
N GLY A 229 0.85 -8.66 -15.48
CA GLY A 229 -0.12 -9.65 -15.03
C GLY A 229 -0.68 -9.40 -13.63
N ILE A 230 -0.50 -8.20 -13.05
CA ILE A 230 -1.16 -7.81 -11.81
C ILE A 230 -2.58 -7.38 -12.12
N GLY A 231 -3.56 -7.95 -11.41
CA GLY A 231 -4.95 -7.54 -11.52
C GLY A 231 -5.23 -6.23 -10.79
N ILE A 232 -6.37 -5.61 -11.11
CA ILE A 232 -6.81 -4.38 -10.48
C ILE A 232 -8.26 -4.57 -10.01
N ILE A 233 -8.50 -4.26 -8.74
CA ILE A 233 -9.82 -4.30 -8.11
C ILE A 233 -10.22 -2.88 -7.72
N GLU A 234 -11.38 -2.45 -8.17
CA GLU A 234 -12.07 -1.28 -7.64
C GLU A 234 -12.90 -1.73 -6.45
N LEU A 235 -12.51 -1.29 -5.24
CA LEU A 235 -13.22 -1.58 -4.01
C LEU A 235 -14.25 -0.50 -3.74
N LYS A 236 -15.46 -0.87 -3.38
CA LYS A 236 -16.55 0.04 -3.02
C LYS A 236 -16.89 -0.07 -1.54
N ALA A 237 -17.54 0.96 -1.00
CA ALA A 237 -18.04 0.97 0.36
C ALA A 237 -19.05 -0.17 0.59
N ASN A 238 -19.91 -0.43 -0.40
CA ASN A 238 -20.64 -1.70 -0.46
C ASN A 238 -19.76 -2.75 -1.15
N PRO A 239 -19.19 -3.74 -0.42
CA PRO A 239 -18.28 -4.74 -0.99
C PRO A 239 -18.89 -5.52 -2.17
N TYR A 240 -20.20 -5.69 -2.20
CA TYR A 240 -20.90 -6.43 -3.25
C TYR A 240 -20.98 -5.67 -4.58
N GLU A 241 -20.69 -4.36 -4.57
CA GLU A 241 -20.59 -3.51 -5.75
C GLU A 241 -19.14 -3.37 -6.28
N SER A 242 -18.19 -3.94 -5.54
CA SER A 242 -16.77 -3.96 -5.95
C SER A 242 -16.56 -4.78 -7.21
N LYS A 243 -15.57 -4.43 -8.02
CA LYS A 243 -15.35 -5.04 -9.34
C LYS A 243 -13.88 -5.35 -9.57
N ILE A 244 -13.62 -6.48 -10.21
CA ILE A 244 -12.32 -6.76 -10.82
C ILE A 244 -12.32 -6.03 -12.17
N LEU A 245 -11.59 -4.91 -12.25
CA LEU A 245 -11.44 -4.15 -13.50
C LEU A 245 -10.56 -4.90 -14.50
N PHE A 246 -9.45 -5.46 -14.00
CA PHE A 246 -8.53 -6.27 -14.80
C PHE A 246 -8.17 -7.53 -14.01
N PRO A 247 -8.36 -8.73 -14.57
CA PRO A 247 -8.00 -9.97 -13.90
C PRO A 247 -6.48 -10.14 -13.82
N ALA A 248 -5.99 -10.70 -12.71
CA ALA A 248 -4.59 -11.08 -12.58
C ALA A 248 -4.27 -12.30 -13.44
N LYS A 249 -3.03 -12.40 -13.95
CA LYS A 249 -2.50 -13.58 -14.64
C LYS A 249 -1.90 -14.54 -13.62
N TYR A 250 -2.10 -15.84 -13.89
CA TYR A 250 -1.51 -16.91 -13.07
C TYR A 250 0.02 -16.88 -13.14
N LYS A 251 0.64 -17.16 -11.98
CA LYS A 251 2.08 -17.39 -11.83
C LYS A 251 2.29 -18.63 -10.95
N ASP A 252 3.39 -19.32 -11.14
CA ASP A 252 3.80 -20.38 -10.22
C ASP A 252 4.23 -19.80 -8.88
N LEU A 253 4.02 -20.56 -7.80
CA LEU A 253 4.44 -20.14 -6.45
C LEU A 253 5.97 -20.09 -6.36
N ASP A 254 6.50 -19.00 -5.80
CA ASP A 254 7.91 -18.92 -5.42
C ASP A 254 8.09 -19.35 -3.96
N PHE A 255 8.31 -20.63 -3.76
CA PHE A 255 8.52 -21.23 -2.42
C PHE A 255 9.71 -20.64 -1.67
N LYS A 256 10.74 -20.16 -2.39
CA LYS A 256 11.90 -19.52 -1.76
C LYS A 256 11.50 -18.20 -1.09
N THR A 257 10.66 -17.43 -1.75
CA THR A 257 10.14 -16.18 -1.19
C THR A 257 9.11 -16.45 -0.10
N ILE A 258 8.23 -17.46 -0.26
CA ILE A 258 7.29 -17.89 0.80
C ILE A 258 8.05 -18.29 2.07
N ASP A 259 9.10 -19.11 1.95
CA ASP A 259 9.95 -19.51 3.08
C ASP A 259 10.62 -18.31 3.78
N LYS A 260 11.06 -17.32 2.99
CA LYS A 260 11.57 -16.06 3.54
C LYS A 260 10.49 -15.29 4.29
N LEU A 261 9.28 -15.17 3.74
CA LEU A 261 8.16 -14.46 4.36
C LEU A 261 7.73 -15.13 5.67
N CYS A 262 7.66 -16.46 5.71
CA CYS A 262 7.38 -17.20 6.94
C CYS A 262 8.39 -16.90 8.05
N LYS A 263 9.68 -16.80 7.71
CA LYS A 263 10.73 -16.50 8.68
C LYS A 263 10.67 -15.09 9.26
N ILE A 264 10.15 -14.12 8.50
CA ILE A 264 10.17 -12.71 8.89
C ILE A 264 8.83 -12.20 9.42
N ASN A 265 7.71 -12.86 9.09
CA ASN A 265 6.37 -12.44 9.52
C ASN A 265 5.57 -13.61 10.09
N LYS A 266 5.35 -13.58 11.40
CA LYS A 266 4.65 -14.68 12.11
C LYS A 266 3.19 -14.87 11.70
N PRO A 267 2.37 -13.83 11.47
CA PRO A 267 1.04 -13.98 10.89
C PRO A 267 1.03 -14.67 9.53
N PHE A 268 1.99 -14.34 8.65
CA PHE A 268 2.14 -15.00 7.37
C PHE A 268 2.48 -16.50 7.53
N GLU A 269 3.44 -16.83 8.37
CA GLU A 269 3.81 -18.21 8.68
C GLU A 269 2.57 -19.01 9.16
N LYS A 270 1.83 -18.47 10.14
CA LYS A 270 0.61 -19.11 10.66
C LYS A 270 -0.46 -19.30 9.59
N PHE A 271 -0.59 -18.39 8.64
CA PHE A 271 -1.53 -18.56 7.53
C PHE A 271 -1.13 -19.75 6.64
N ILE A 272 0.16 -19.89 6.33
CA ILE A 272 0.67 -21.03 5.56
C ILE A 272 0.49 -22.34 6.34
N GLU A 273 0.71 -22.35 7.67
CA GLU A 273 0.43 -23.51 8.54
C GLU A 273 -1.04 -23.93 8.52
N GLN A 274 -2.00 -22.98 8.48
CA GLN A 274 -3.42 -23.29 8.36
C GLN A 274 -3.76 -23.93 7.00
N ILE A 275 -3.12 -23.45 5.93
CA ILE A 275 -3.26 -24.05 4.60
C ILE A 275 -2.74 -25.49 4.61
N GLU A 276 -1.55 -25.73 5.17
CA GLU A 276 -0.95 -27.06 5.29
C GLU A 276 -1.87 -28.01 6.06
N LYS A 277 -2.39 -27.57 7.20
CA LYS A 277 -3.34 -28.37 7.99
C LYS A 277 -4.56 -28.78 7.18
N LEU A 278 -5.15 -27.84 6.42
CA LEU A 278 -6.32 -28.16 5.60
C LEU A 278 -5.98 -29.11 4.47
N MET A 279 -4.82 -28.95 3.83
CA MET A 279 -4.35 -29.80 2.73
C MET A 279 -4.02 -31.23 3.18
N THR A 280 -3.60 -31.41 4.44
CA THR A 280 -3.23 -32.72 5.01
C THR A 280 -4.33 -33.33 5.83
N ALA A 281 -5.43 -32.64 6.07
CA ALA A 281 -6.58 -33.14 6.81
C ALA A 281 -7.22 -34.33 6.10
N GLY A 282 -7.46 -35.41 6.86
CA GLY A 282 -8.29 -36.50 6.34
C GLY A 282 -9.77 -36.10 6.24
N ASP A 283 -10.53 -36.75 5.37
CA ASP A 283 -11.94 -36.45 5.06
C ASP A 283 -12.79 -36.15 6.31
N LYS A 284 -12.54 -36.90 7.40
CA LYS A 284 -13.25 -36.76 8.67
C LYS A 284 -13.03 -35.39 9.34
N TYR A 285 -11.87 -34.79 9.14
CA TYR A 285 -11.46 -33.56 9.83
C TYR A 285 -11.52 -32.33 8.92
N MET A 286 -11.83 -32.50 7.64
CA MET A 286 -11.83 -31.41 6.65
C MET A 286 -12.68 -30.22 7.12
N LYS A 287 -13.93 -30.46 7.54
CA LYS A 287 -14.85 -29.40 7.98
C LYS A 287 -14.36 -28.67 9.25
N SER A 288 -13.75 -29.37 10.19
CA SER A 288 -13.24 -28.76 11.41
C SER A 288 -12.00 -27.90 11.11
N THR A 289 -11.14 -28.36 10.21
CA THR A 289 -9.93 -27.63 9.83
C THR A 289 -10.27 -26.40 8.96
N GLU A 290 -11.27 -26.51 8.09
CA GLU A 290 -11.79 -25.38 7.34
C GLU A 290 -12.35 -24.29 8.27
N LYS A 291 -13.07 -24.69 9.31
CA LYS A 291 -13.57 -23.78 10.33
C LYS A 291 -12.44 -23.12 11.12
N GLU A 292 -11.38 -23.85 11.46
CA GLU A 292 -10.18 -23.30 12.10
C GLU A 292 -9.51 -22.23 11.21
N LEU A 293 -9.41 -22.49 9.90
CA LEU A 293 -8.90 -21.50 8.93
C LEU A 293 -9.80 -20.28 8.88
N GLU A 294 -11.13 -20.45 8.84
CA GLU A 294 -12.09 -19.35 8.82
C GLU A 294 -11.98 -18.49 10.09
N GLU A 295 -11.88 -19.09 11.26
CA GLU A 295 -11.71 -18.40 12.54
C GLU A 295 -10.36 -17.65 12.63
N PHE A 296 -9.33 -18.16 11.96
CA PHE A 296 -8.03 -17.52 11.89
C PHE A 296 -8.03 -16.32 10.91
N CYS A 297 -8.81 -16.37 9.85
CA CYS A 297 -8.94 -15.32 8.85
C CYS A 297 -9.60 -14.04 9.41
N ASP A 298 -9.53 -12.96 8.67
CA ASP A 298 -10.15 -11.71 9.09
C ASP A 298 -11.67 -11.79 8.97
N SER A 299 -12.35 -11.07 9.86
CA SER A 299 -13.81 -11.01 9.86
C SER A 299 -14.35 -10.23 8.64
N TYR A 300 -15.52 -10.63 8.19
CA TYR A 300 -16.27 -10.00 7.10
C TYR A 300 -17.66 -9.57 7.59
N PHE A 301 -18.38 -8.80 6.77
CA PHE A 301 -19.75 -8.39 7.09
C PHE A 301 -20.75 -9.47 6.69
N LEU A 302 -21.78 -9.63 7.51
CA LEU A 302 -22.86 -10.59 7.27
C LEU A 302 -24.06 -9.99 6.55
N ASN A 303 -24.24 -8.67 6.63
CA ASN A 303 -25.40 -7.96 6.10
C ASN A 303 -25.09 -6.47 5.83
N ASP A 304 -25.96 -5.83 5.04
CA ASP A 304 -25.81 -4.41 4.67
C ASP A 304 -25.84 -3.45 5.87
N PRO A 305 -26.70 -3.61 6.91
CA PRO A 305 -26.67 -2.75 8.09
C PRO A 305 -25.33 -2.72 8.82
N GLU A 306 -24.61 -3.83 8.87
CA GLU A 306 -23.26 -3.86 9.46
C GLU A 306 -22.27 -3.06 8.62
N ILE A 307 -22.38 -3.12 7.29
CA ILE A 307 -21.52 -2.37 6.36
C ILE A 307 -21.77 -0.88 6.54
N GLU A 308 -23.03 -0.46 6.53
CA GLU A 308 -23.43 0.95 6.71
C GLU A 308 -22.95 1.50 8.05
N SER A 309 -23.16 0.76 9.14
CA SER A 309 -22.71 1.15 10.47
C SER A 309 -21.19 1.30 10.53
N TYR A 310 -20.46 0.37 9.92
CA TYR A 310 -19.00 0.42 9.84
C TYR A 310 -18.51 1.61 9.02
N CYS A 311 -19.06 1.83 7.84
CA CYS A 311 -18.69 2.95 6.98
C CYS A 311 -18.95 4.29 7.69
N LYS A 312 -20.07 4.42 8.40
CA LYS A 312 -20.39 5.59 9.21
C LYS A 312 -19.39 5.78 10.36
N GLU A 313 -19.06 4.72 11.09
CA GLU A 313 -18.09 4.77 12.19
C GLU A 313 -16.70 5.20 11.70
N LYS A 314 -16.28 4.69 10.54
CA LYS A 314 -14.95 4.93 9.96
C LYS A 314 -14.91 6.14 9.03
N ASN A 315 -16.01 6.85 8.82
CA ASN A 315 -16.15 7.95 7.87
C ASN A 315 -15.78 7.55 6.42
N ILE A 316 -16.08 6.32 6.03
CA ILE A 316 -15.92 5.85 4.65
C ILE A 316 -17.13 6.37 3.86
N PRO A 317 -16.92 7.05 2.70
CA PRO A 317 -18.01 7.50 1.85
C PRO A 317 -18.91 6.32 1.44
N TYR A 318 -20.18 6.39 1.76
CA TYR A 318 -21.17 5.36 1.47
C TYR A 318 -22.37 5.99 0.78
N ASP A 319 -22.70 5.52 -0.42
CA ASP A 319 -23.88 5.97 -1.15
C ASP A 319 -25.12 5.26 -0.57
N TYR A 320 -25.82 5.96 0.31
CA TYR A 320 -27.11 5.47 0.80
C TYR A 320 -28.11 5.46 -0.36
N LYS A 321 -28.61 4.28 -0.72
CA LYS A 321 -29.74 4.20 -1.64
C LYS A 321 -30.93 4.84 -0.93
N GLU A 322 -31.43 5.98 -1.43
CA GLU A 322 -32.68 6.52 -0.97
C GLU A 322 -33.75 5.43 -1.15
N GLU A 323 -34.33 4.98 -0.05
CA GLU A 323 -35.53 4.12 -0.12
C GLU A 323 -36.61 4.89 -0.89
N VAL A 324 -36.84 4.49 -2.13
CA VAL A 324 -37.99 4.99 -2.88
C VAL A 324 -39.23 4.44 -2.17
N ILE A 325 -39.72 5.20 -1.23
CA ILE A 325 -41.05 4.92 -0.61
C ILE A 325 -42.08 5.14 -1.71
N PHE A 326 -42.50 4.06 -2.34
CA PHE A 326 -43.71 4.07 -3.17
C PHE A 326 -44.90 4.23 -2.23
N ASN A 327 -45.40 5.46 -2.14
CA ASN A 327 -46.70 5.78 -1.54
C ASN A 327 -47.84 5.34 -2.46
#